data_36b3e284b0c8746597cf2de83f0be25e
#
_entry.id   36b3e284b0c8746597cf2de83f0be25e
#
_cell.length_a   1.000
_cell.length_b   1.000
_cell.length_c   1.000
_cell.angle_alpha   90.00
_cell.angle_beta   90.00
_cell.angle_gamma   90.00
#
_symmetry.space_group_name_H-M   'P 1'
#
loop_
_entity.id
_entity.type
_entity.pdbx_description
1 polymer ?
#
loop_
_entity_poly.entity_id
_entity_poly.type
_entity_poly.pdbx_seq_one_letter_code
_entity_poly.pdbx_strand_id
1 'polypeptide(L)'
;MADSVTFRIFRGEPDKDGVPFGKMVDYKVDLDEGMVVLDVVHRIQAEHAPDLACRWNCKAGKCGSCSAEVNGKPRLMCMTRMEDILAETPENEPILVKPMQAFPLTKDLVTDTSWAYQKDQKIKPINGPEEPDWVFHQEEADRLQEFRSCIECMLCVNTCHVLREHQMYDEFAGPRFFVRLASLEMHPLDNESRIPEIKDDFGIGYCNITRCCTEVCPAGIQITDNAIIPLKERVVTEYYDPLIDPIKTAKNLTSGVLSYFTEDFSKGSDPGNKKKAKSTFEEERSRAEEARKMDSERTEKARKRFRSE
;
A
#
# COMPACT_ATOMS: atom_id res chain seq x y z
N MET A 1 16.86 -13.93 -34.45
CA MET A 1 15.44 -14.34 -34.55
C MET A 1 14.76 -13.71 -33.37
N ALA A 2 13.68 -12.98 -33.58
CA ALA A 2 12.94 -12.38 -32.46
C ALA A 2 12.39 -13.51 -31.61
N ASP A 3 12.79 -13.57 -30.35
CA ASP A 3 12.30 -14.57 -29.43
C ASP A 3 10.84 -14.26 -29.10
N SER A 4 9.94 -15.14 -29.45
CA SER A 4 8.52 -15.00 -29.20
C SER A 4 8.23 -15.41 -27.74
N VAL A 5 7.64 -14.52 -26.95
CA VAL A 5 7.35 -14.72 -25.53
C VAL A 5 5.84 -14.67 -25.28
N THR A 6 5.37 -15.50 -24.35
CA THR A 6 3.96 -15.49 -23.94
C THR A 6 3.75 -14.57 -22.75
N PHE A 7 2.89 -13.57 -22.92
CA PHE A 7 2.36 -12.71 -21.86
C PHE A 7 0.99 -13.21 -21.43
N ARG A 8 0.81 -13.39 -20.14
CA ARG A 8 -0.48 -13.74 -19.53
C ARG A 8 -1.00 -12.55 -18.75
N ILE A 9 -1.96 -11.84 -19.35
CA ILE A 9 -2.48 -10.57 -18.84
C ILE A 9 -3.88 -10.77 -18.27
N PHE A 10 -4.13 -10.15 -17.11
CA PHE A 10 -5.47 -10.11 -16.56
C PHE A 10 -6.39 -9.23 -17.42
N ARG A 11 -7.55 -9.79 -17.81
CA ARG A 11 -8.61 -9.11 -18.56
C ARG A 11 -9.90 -9.21 -17.77
N GLY A 12 -10.51 -8.08 -17.45
CA GLY A 12 -11.77 -8.06 -16.73
C GLY A 12 -12.17 -6.70 -16.19
N GLU A 13 -13.36 -6.68 -15.64
CA GLU A 13 -14.00 -5.51 -15.03
C GLU A 13 -14.55 -5.91 -13.65
N PRO A 14 -14.83 -4.97 -12.74
CA PRO A 14 -15.53 -5.31 -11.51
C PRO A 14 -16.96 -5.75 -11.81
N ASP A 15 -17.47 -6.67 -11.02
CA ASP A 15 -18.89 -7.04 -11.06
C ASP A 15 -19.76 -5.93 -10.41
N LYS A 16 -21.06 -6.16 -10.30
CA LYS A 16 -22.02 -5.20 -9.70
C LYS A 16 -21.74 -4.90 -8.23
N ASP A 17 -21.01 -5.78 -7.56
CA ASP A 17 -20.63 -5.67 -6.15
C ASP A 17 -19.20 -5.12 -6.00
N GLY A 18 -18.56 -4.69 -7.09
CA GLY A 18 -17.21 -4.16 -7.11
C GLY A 18 -16.10 -5.24 -7.00
N VAL A 19 -16.48 -6.52 -7.05
CA VAL A 19 -15.50 -7.62 -6.97
C VAL A 19 -14.85 -7.81 -8.34
N PRO A 20 -13.51 -7.89 -8.43
CA PRO A 20 -12.82 -8.16 -9.70
C PRO A 20 -13.32 -9.45 -10.34
N PHE A 21 -13.88 -9.31 -11.53
CA PHE A 21 -14.33 -10.44 -12.36
C PHE A 21 -13.59 -10.42 -13.68
N GLY A 22 -12.86 -11.51 -13.96
CA GLY A 22 -12.06 -11.58 -15.18
C GLY A 22 -11.27 -12.86 -15.29
N LYS A 23 -10.47 -12.95 -16.35
CA LYS A 23 -9.61 -14.10 -16.64
C LYS A 23 -8.21 -13.68 -17.05
N MET A 24 -7.27 -14.57 -16.90
CA MET A 24 -5.94 -14.43 -17.49
C MET A 24 -6.00 -14.85 -18.96
N VAL A 25 -5.48 -14.00 -19.84
CA VAL A 25 -5.46 -14.24 -21.30
C VAL A 25 -4.02 -14.25 -21.77
N ASP A 26 -3.68 -15.25 -22.58
CA ASP A 26 -2.34 -15.41 -23.14
C ASP A 26 -2.23 -14.70 -24.49
N TYR A 27 -1.15 -13.91 -24.62
CA TYR A 27 -0.76 -13.23 -25.84
C TYR A 27 0.66 -13.62 -26.21
N LYS A 28 0.88 -14.08 -27.43
CA LYS A 28 2.19 -14.41 -27.96
C LYS A 28 2.71 -13.21 -28.73
N VAL A 29 3.87 -12.71 -28.33
CA VAL A 29 4.43 -11.44 -28.85
C VAL A 29 5.90 -11.62 -29.16
N ASP A 30 6.33 -11.12 -30.32
CA ASP A 30 7.73 -11.06 -30.69
C ASP A 30 8.40 -9.88 -29.98
N LEU A 31 9.60 -10.07 -29.46
CA LEU A 31 10.34 -9.05 -28.76
C LEU A 31 11.39 -8.41 -29.66
N ASP A 32 11.52 -7.09 -29.55
CA ASP A 32 12.64 -6.33 -30.09
C ASP A 32 13.64 -6.01 -28.97
N GLU A 33 14.88 -5.78 -29.35
CA GLU A 33 15.94 -5.40 -28.41
C GLU A 33 15.60 -4.10 -27.66
N GLY A 34 15.82 -4.09 -26.34
CA GLY A 34 15.62 -2.92 -25.49
C GLY A 34 14.16 -2.63 -25.09
N MET A 35 13.20 -3.50 -25.43
CA MET A 35 11.80 -3.33 -25.01
C MET A 35 11.65 -3.39 -23.49
N VAL A 36 10.67 -2.61 -23.00
CA VAL A 36 10.15 -2.70 -21.63
C VAL A 36 8.76 -3.34 -21.63
N VAL A 37 8.31 -3.80 -20.49
CA VAL A 37 6.98 -4.43 -20.32
C VAL A 37 5.85 -3.56 -20.89
N LEU A 38 5.92 -2.24 -20.74
CA LEU A 38 4.90 -1.33 -21.29
C LEU A 38 4.86 -1.36 -22.83
N ASP A 39 6.01 -1.50 -23.50
CA ASP A 39 6.05 -1.56 -24.96
C ASP A 39 5.42 -2.85 -25.47
N VAL A 40 5.61 -3.95 -24.75
CA VAL A 40 4.93 -5.22 -25.06
C VAL A 40 3.43 -5.11 -24.86
N VAL A 41 2.97 -4.47 -23.77
CA VAL A 41 1.53 -4.21 -23.57
C VAL A 41 0.96 -3.35 -24.71
N HIS A 42 1.67 -2.32 -25.18
CA HIS A 42 1.24 -1.52 -26.33
C HIS A 42 1.22 -2.31 -27.63
N ARG A 43 2.17 -3.22 -27.84
CA ARG A 43 2.17 -4.13 -28.99
C ARG A 43 0.95 -5.06 -28.96
N ILE A 44 0.62 -5.62 -27.79
CA ILE A 44 -0.59 -6.41 -27.59
C ILE A 44 -1.84 -5.58 -27.92
N GLN A 45 -1.90 -4.32 -27.50
CA GLN A 45 -3.01 -3.42 -27.85
C GLN A 45 -3.10 -3.21 -29.37
N ALA A 46 -1.98 -3.06 -30.04
CA ALA A 46 -1.96 -2.80 -31.48
C ALA A 46 -2.33 -4.02 -32.32
N GLU A 47 -1.89 -5.21 -31.92
CA GLU A 47 -1.93 -6.42 -32.76
C GLU A 47 -3.04 -7.40 -32.35
N HIS A 48 -3.39 -7.47 -31.03
CA HIS A 48 -4.24 -8.54 -30.50
C HIS A 48 -5.47 -8.04 -29.75
N ALA A 49 -5.36 -6.98 -28.95
CA ALA A 49 -6.40 -6.56 -28.01
C ALA A 49 -6.48 -5.02 -27.91
N PRO A 50 -7.07 -4.33 -28.91
CA PRO A 50 -7.18 -2.87 -28.90
C PRO A 50 -7.97 -2.30 -27.71
N ASP A 51 -8.78 -3.13 -27.08
CA ASP A 51 -9.62 -2.81 -25.92
C ASP A 51 -8.96 -3.06 -24.57
N LEU A 52 -7.70 -3.55 -24.54
CA LEU A 52 -6.93 -3.78 -23.31
C LEU A 52 -6.69 -2.44 -22.59
N ALA A 53 -7.30 -2.26 -21.42
CA ALA A 53 -7.13 -1.06 -20.65
C ALA A 53 -5.79 -1.05 -19.91
N CYS A 54 -4.98 -0.04 -20.20
CA CYS A 54 -3.69 0.21 -19.56
C CYS A 54 -3.50 1.70 -19.35
N ARG A 55 -3.08 2.09 -18.14
CA ARG A 55 -2.78 3.49 -17.84
C ARG A 55 -1.29 3.77 -18.05
N TRP A 56 -0.97 4.81 -18.79
CA TRP A 56 0.41 5.25 -18.99
C TRP A 56 0.46 6.75 -19.36
N ASN A 57 1.65 7.37 -19.23
CA ASN A 57 1.84 8.76 -19.64
C ASN A 57 3.30 9.03 -20.03
N CYS A 58 4.25 9.19 -19.07
CA CYS A 58 5.59 9.73 -19.32
C CYS A 58 6.55 8.76 -20.00
N LYS A 59 6.36 7.47 -19.90
CA LYS A 59 7.29 6.38 -20.35
C LYS A 59 8.73 6.49 -19.81
N ALA A 60 8.95 7.26 -18.73
CA ALA A 60 10.27 7.58 -18.20
C ALA A 60 10.38 7.44 -16.67
N GLY A 61 9.49 6.64 -16.04
CA GLY A 61 9.51 6.41 -14.60
C GLY A 61 9.23 7.64 -13.72
N LYS A 62 8.51 8.66 -14.22
CA LYS A 62 8.29 9.94 -13.52
C LYS A 62 6.84 10.22 -13.11
N CYS A 63 5.86 9.50 -13.63
CA CYS A 63 4.45 9.80 -13.37
C CYS A 63 3.69 8.72 -12.58
N GLY A 64 4.28 7.55 -12.35
CA GLY A 64 3.64 6.46 -11.62
C GLY A 64 2.44 5.78 -12.31
N SER A 65 1.97 6.29 -13.46
CA SER A 65 0.71 5.84 -14.07
C SER A 65 0.71 4.38 -14.53
N CYS A 66 1.86 3.85 -14.97
CA CYS A 66 1.99 2.49 -15.52
C CYS A 66 2.29 1.42 -14.45
N SER A 67 1.89 1.65 -13.21
CA SER A 67 2.07 0.70 -12.12
C SER A 67 1.21 -0.55 -12.32
N ALA A 68 1.84 -1.72 -12.22
CA ALA A 68 1.18 -3.02 -12.31
C ALA A 68 1.97 -4.08 -11.53
N GLU A 69 1.41 -5.27 -11.35
CA GLU A 69 2.15 -6.43 -10.88
C GLU A 69 2.69 -7.23 -12.07
N VAL A 70 4.01 -7.35 -12.14
CA VAL A 70 4.70 -8.19 -13.13
C VAL A 70 5.36 -9.35 -12.40
N ASN A 71 4.98 -10.57 -12.73
CA ASN A 71 5.40 -11.80 -12.05
C ASN A 71 5.23 -11.72 -10.52
N GLY A 72 4.10 -11.14 -10.07
CA GLY A 72 3.76 -11.00 -8.66
C GLY A 72 4.49 -9.88 -7.92
N LYS A 73 5.39 -9.12 -8.58
CA LYS A 73 6.09 -7.98 -8.00
C LYS A 73 5.50 -6.67 -8.52
N PRO A 74 5.14 -5.71 -7.64
CA PRO A 74 4.72 -4.38 -8.07
C PRO A 74 5.86 -3.63 -8.76
N ARG A 75 5.64 -3.18 -10.00
CA ARG A 75 6.67 -2.50 -10.82
C ARG A 75 6.06 -1.43 -11.71
N LEU A 76 6.89 -0.47 -12.14
CA LEU A 76 6.56 0.43 -13.24
C LEU A 76 6.82 -0.28 -14.57
N MET A 77 5.79 -0.55 -15.35
CA MET A 77 5.95 -1.26 -16.62
C MET A 77 6.89 -0.54 -17.61
N CYS A 78 6.96 0.80 -17.55
CA CYS A 78 7.85 1.57 -18.41
C CYS A 78 9.33 1.54 -18.00
N MET A 79 9.65 1.03 -16.81
CA MET A 79 11.02 0.90 -16.30
C MET A 79 11.47 -0.55 -16.19
N THR A 80 10.57 -1.48 -16.39
CA THR A 80 10.83 -2.91 -16.27
C THR A 80 11.30 -3.45 -17.63
N ARG A 81 12.60 -3.72 -17.75
CA ARG A 81 13.20 -4.24 -19.00
C ARG A 81 12.80 -5.68 -19.22
N MET A 82 12.60 -6.04 -20.47
CA MET A 82 12.26 -7.40 -20.84
C MET A 82 13.40 -8.38 -20.54
N GLU A 83 14.64 -7.96 -20.71
CA GLU A 83 15.84 -8.76 -20.41
C GLU A 83 15.84 -9.20 -18.93
N ASP A 84 15.53 -8.27 -18.00
CA ASP A 84 15.49 -8.57 -16.57
C ASP A 84 14.35 -9.55 -16.24
N ILE A 85 13.17 -9.34 -16.85
CA ILE A 85 12.00 -10.20 -16.62
C ILE A 85 12.22 -11.61 -17.18
N LEU A 86 12.84 -11.72 -18.33
CA LEU A 86 13.18 -13.02 -18.93
C LEU A 86 14.20 -13.78 -18.06
N ALA A 87 15.18 -13.09 -17.49
CA ALA A 87 16.15 -13.69 -16.58
C ALA A 87 15.51 -14.18 -15.25
N GLU A 88 14.44 -13.50 -14.80
CA GLU A 88 13.68 -13.87 -13.58
C GLU A 88 12.61 -14.95 -13.84
N THR A 89 12.18 -15.14 -15.09
CA THR A 89 11.09 -16.04 -15.47
C THR A 89 11.65 -17.40 -15.92
N PRO A 90 11.19 -18.54 -15.37
CA PRO A 90 11.61 -19.85 -15.85
C PRO A 90 11.30 -20.05 -17.35
N GLU A 91 12.13 -20.84 -18.02
CA GLU A 91 11.92 -21.16 -19.42
C GLU A 91 10.53 -21.76 -19.68
N ASN A 92 9.86 -21.27 -20.70
CA ASN A 92 8.51 -21.68 -21.12
C ASN A 92 7.37 -21.27 -20.17
N GLU A 93 7.62 -20.50 -19.11
CA GLU A 93 6.55 -19.93 -18.33
C GLU A 93 6.10 -18.56 -18.90
N PRO A 94 4.79 -18.27 -18.88
CA PRO A 94 4.29 -16.97 -19.33
C PRO A 94 4.64 -15.86 -18.34
N ILE A 95 4.94 -14.68 -18.87
CA ILE A 95 5.11 -13.47 -18.04
C ILE A 95 3.73 -12.99 -17.59
N LEU A 96 3.52 -12.96 -16.28
CA LEU A 96 2.25 -12.58 -15.67
C LEU A 96 2.15 -11.09 -15.50
N VAL A 97 1.08 -10.45 -16.01
CA VAL A 97 0.80 -9.03 -15.74
C VAL A 97 -0.61 -8.89 -15.17
N LYS A 98 -0.69 -8.31 -13.98
CA LYS A 98 -1.94 -8.11 -13.24
C LYS A 98 -2.09 -6.66 -12.78
N PRO A 99 -3.33 -6.18 -12.53
CA PRO A 99 -3.55 -4.90 -11.87
C PRO A 99 -2.98 -4.90 -10.45
N MET A 100 -2.79 -3.72 -9.87
CA MET A 100 -2.42 -3.58 -8.46
C MET A 100 -3.52 -4.15 -7.55
N GLN A 101 -3.17 -5.15 -6.72
CA GLN A 101 -4.14 -5.92 -5.94
C GLN A 101 -4.67 -5.18 -4.71
N ALA A 102 -3.95 -4.18 -4.22
CA ALA A 102 -4.38 -3.37 -3.07
C ALA A 102 -5.40 -2.27 -3.43
N PHE A 103 -5.83 -2.19 -4.69
CA PHE A 103 -6.75 -1.16 -5.13
C PHE A 103 -7.93 -1.76 -5.88
N PRO A 104 -9.12 -1.14 -5.80
CA PRO A 104 -10.29 -1.58 -6.57
C PRO A 104 -9.98 -1.60 -8.06
N LEU A 105 -10.42 -2.66 -8.74
CA LEU A 105 -10.29 -2.79 -10.18
C LEU A 105 -11.23 -1.81 -10.88
N THR A 106 -10.74 -1.12 -11.91
CA THR A 106 -11.56 -0.35 -12.84
C THR A 106 -11.79 -1.12 -14.14
N LYS A 107 -10.70 -1.57 -14.77
CA LYS A 107 -10.73 -2.43 -15.97
C LYS A 107 -9.33 -2.96 -16.26
N ASP A 108 -9.20 -4.24 -16.53
CA ASP A 108 -7.97 -4.94 -16.94
C ASP A 108 -6.77 -4.61 -16.02
N LEU A 109 -5.86 -3.74 -16.45
CA LEU A 109 -4.68 -3.30 -15.68
C LEU A 109 -4.90 -1.96 -14.95
N VAL A 110 -6.09 -1.37 -15.06
CA VAL A 110 -6.42 -0.06 -14.46
C VAL A 110 -7.12 -0.25 -13.13
N THR A 111 -6.62 0.42 -12.10
CA THR A 111 -7.18 0.41 -10.74
C THR A 111 -7.53 1.82 -10.26
N ASP A 112 -8.45 1.93 -9.31
CA ASP A 112 -8.83 3.19 -8.67
C ASP A 112 -7.96 3.46 -7.45
N THR A 113 -7.15 4.51 -7.53
CA THR A 113 -6.24 4.97 -6.45
C THR A 113 -6.79 6.16 -5.67
N SER A 114 -8.05 6.53 -5.86
CA SER A 114 -8.69 7.71 -5.23
C SER A 114 -8.61 7.71 -3.72
N TRP A 115 -8.69 6.54 -3.08
CA TRP A 115 -8.55 6.37 -1.64
C TRP A 115 -7.28 7.04 -1.10
N ALA A 116 -6.14 6.86 -1.77
CA ALA A 116 -4.87 7.43 -1.32
C ALA A 116 -4.89 8.97 -1.30
N TYR A 117 -5.51 9.57 -2.30
CA TYR A 117 -5.66 11.04 -2.39
C TYR A 117 -6.70 11.59 -1.41
N GLN A 118 -7.76 10.84 -1.12
CA GLN A 118 -8.72 11.21 -0.06
C GLN A 118 -8.08 11.22 1.33
N LYS A 119 -7.15 10.28 1.61
CA LYS A 119 -6.36 10.31 2.85
C LYS A 119 -5.47 11.57 2.92
N ASP A 120 -4.83 11.96 1.82
CA ASP A 120 -3.97 13.14 1.77
C ASP A 120 -4.70 14.45 2.11
N GLN A 121 -5.98 14.57 1.78
CA GLN A 121 -6.78 15.74 2.13
C GLN A 121 -6.92 15.96 3.64
N LYS A 122 -6.65 14.93 4.44
CA LYS A 122 -6.65 15.01 5.91
C LYS A 122 -5.33 15.53 6.50
N ILE A 123 -4.29 15.67 5.68
CA ILE A 123 -3.00 16.18 6.14
C ILE A 123 -3.10 17.68 6.34
N LYS A 124 -2.79 18.15 7.54
CA LYS A 124 -2.64 19.59 7.79
C LYS A 124 -1.51 20.15 6.93
N PRO A 125 -1.71 21.30 6.28
CA PRO A 125 -0.68 21.93 5.47
C PRO A 125 0.50 22.40 6.33
N ILE A 126 1.60 22.78 5.66
CA ILE A 126 2.75 23.42 6.34
C ILE A 126 2.31 24.74 6.96
N ASN A 127 2.73 25.00 8.18
CA ASN A 127 2.51 26.23 8.91
C ASN A 127 3.86 26.83 9.28
N GLY A 128 4.42 27.64 8.36
CA GLY A 128 5.70 28.30 8.57
C GLY A 128 5.60 29.54 9.46
N PRO A 129 6.73 30.05 9.97
CA PRO A 129 6.79 31.32 10.69
C PRO A 129 6.39 32.49 9.77
N GLU A 130 5.85 33.57 10.36
CA GLU A 130 5.47 34.77 9.60
C GLU A 130 6.67 35.42 8.89
N GLU A 131 7.83 35.43 9.55
CA GLU A 131 9.09 35.93 9.00
C GLU A 131 10.12 34.78 9.00
N PRO A 132 10.14 33.93 7.99
CA PRO A 132 11.03 32.78 7.95
C PRO A 132 12.48 33.21 7.67
N ASP A 133 13.41 32.69 8.46
CA ASP A 133 14.80 32.60 8.05
C ASP A 133 14.92 31.46 7.04
N TRP A 134 15.10 31.79 5.76
CA TRP A 134 15.19 30.84 4.67
C TRP A 134 16.50 30.04 4.64
N VAL A 135 17.26 30.11 5.72
CA VAL A 135 18.53 29.37 5.87
C VAL A 135 18.29 28.13 6.74
N PHE A 136 18.60 26.97 6.20
CA PHE A 136 18.63 25.70 6.92
C PHE A 136 19.79 24.81 6.44
N HIS A 137 20.14 23.81 7.24
CA HIS A 137 21.30 22.99 6.98
C HIS A 137 21.13 22.07 5.77
N GLN A 138 22.24 21.79 5.06
CA GLN A 138 22.22 20.93 3.87
C GLN A 138 21.67 19.54 4.16
N GLU A 139 21.95 18.97 5.33
CA GLU A 139 21.45 17.67 5.76
C GLU A 139 19.91 17.62 5.84
N GLU A 140 19.29 18.71 6.28
CA GLU A 140 17.84 18.85 6.31
C GLU A 140 17.26 18.95 4.90
N ALA A 141 17.92 19.71 4.02
CA ALA A 141 17.56 19.79 2.62
C ALA A 141 17.63 18.42 1.92
N ASP A 142 18.70 17.67 2.13
CA ASP A 142 18.92 16.37 1.52
C ASP A 142 17.87 15.35 1.99
N ARG A 143 17.52 15.35 3.27
CA ARG A 143 16.43 14.53 3.82
C ARG A 143 15.10 14.84 3.18
N LEU A 144 14.75 16.13 3.05
CA LEU A 144 13.51 16.54 2.40
C LEU A 144 13.48 16.21 0.90
N GLN A 145 14.63 16.31 0.24
CA GLN A 145 14.76 16.00 -1.19
C GLN A 145 14.50 14.51 -1.46
N GLU A 146 14.90 13.61 -0.55
CA GLU A 146 14.56 12.19 -0.66
C GLU A 146 13.06 11.99 -0.72
N PHE A 147 12.29 12.57 0.22
CA PHE A 147 10.83 12.43 0.25
C PHE A 147 10.12 13.08 -0.94
N ARG A 148 10.65 14.22 -1.42
CA ARG A 148 10.14 14.92 -2.62
C ARG A 148 10.29 14.13 -3.91
N SER A 149 11.21 13.17 -3.96
CA SER A 149 11.38 12.29 -5.12
C SER A 149 10.22 11.30 -5.30
N CYS A 150 9.28 11.24 -4.38
CA CYS A 150 8.09 10.38 -4.49
C CYS A 150 7.23 10.77 -5.68
N ILE A 151 7.06 9.83 -6.62
CA ILE A 151 6.25 10.00 -7.85
C ILE A 151 4.81 9.51 -7.71
N GLU A 152 4.38 9.16 -6.50
CA GLU A 152 3.00 8.72 -6.19
C GLU A 152 2.53 7.52 -7.01
N CYS A 153 3.43 6.60 -7.32
CA CYS A 153 3.17 5.41 -8.13
C CYS A 153 2.34 4.33 -7.41
N MET A 154 2.14 4.44 -6.11
CA MET A 154 1.39 3.51 -5.24
C MET A 154 1.95 2.08 -5.15
N LEU A 155 3.13 1.77 -5.69
CA LEU A 155 3.73 0.43 -5.60
C LEU A 155 3.99 0.01 -4.15
N CYS A 156 4.44 0.95 -3.31
CA CYS A 156 4.65 0.73 -1.88
C CYS A 156 3.35 0.42 -1.12
N VAL A 157 2.22 0.99 -1.55
CA VAL A 157 0.88 0.67 -1.01
C VAL A 157 0.47 -0.72 -1.46
N ASN A 158 0.68 -1.04 -2.74
CA ASN A 158 0.31 -2.34 -3.31
C ASN A 158 1.07 -3.53 -2.69
N THR A 159 2.30 -3.32 -2.21
CA THR A 159 3.07 -4.37 -1.55
C THR A 159 2.85 -4.45 -0.04
N CYS A 160 2.16 -3.45 0.54
CA CYS A 160 1.96 -3.39 1.98
C CYS A 160 0.96 -4.45 2.45
N HIS A 161 1.43 -5.44 3.22
CA HIS A 161 0.57 -6.52 3.71
C HIS A 161 -0.54 -6.02 4.66
N VAL A 162 -0.35 -4.92 5.39
CA VAL A 162 -1.39 -4.32 6.24
C VAL A 162 -2.59 -3.86 5.40
N LEU A 163 -2.34 -3.29 4.22
CA LEU A 163 -3.40 -2.86 3.31
C LEU A 163 -3.86 -3.99 2.39
N ARG A 164 -2.92 -4.75 1.81
CA ARG A 164 -3.23 -5.76 0.82
C ARG A 164 -3.90 -7.01 1.41
N GLU A 165 -3.36 -7.54 2.52
CA GLU A 165 -3.82 -8.81 3.11
C GLU A 165 -4.83 -8.59 4.24
N HIS A 166 -4.59 -7.58 5.09
CA HIS A 166 -5.46 -7.28 6.21
C HIS A 166 -6.54 -6.24 5.89
N GLN A 167 -6.44 -5.56 4.75
CA GLN A 167 -7.40 -4.57 4.23
C GLN A 167 -7.76 -3.45 5.22
N MET A 168 -6.80 -3.04 6.04
CA MET A 168 -6.97 -2.02 7.08
C MET A 168 -6.92 -0.60 6.49
N TYR A 169 -7.77 -0.29 5.52
CA TYR A 169 -7.77 1.00 4.82
C TYR A 169 -8.31 2.15 5.67
N ASP A 170 -9.13 1.86 6.66
CA ASP A 170 -9.68 2.87 7.54
C ASP A 170 -8.70 3.23 8.65
N GLU A 171 -8.00 2.25 9.21
CA GLU A 171 -7.13 2.39 10.38
C GLU A 171 -5.68 2.75 10.02
N PHE A 172 -5.21 2.40 8.82
CA PHE A 172 -3.82 2.57 8.41
C PHE A 172 -3.71 3.37 7.11
N ALA A 173 -3.02 4.50 7.17
CA ALA A 173 -2.91 5.40 6.03
C ALA A 173 -1.94 4.94 4.92
N GLY A 174 -1.03 4.01 5.23
CA GLY A 174 -0.14 3.39 4.25
C GLY A 174 1.21 4.09 4.05
N PRO A 175 2.19 3.38 3.46
CA PRO A 175 3.59 3.83 3.43
C PRO A 175 3.79 5.11 2.60
N ARG A 176 3.13 5.27 1.46
CA ARG A 176 3.21 6.49 0.63
C ARG A 176 2.75 7.73 1.42
N PHE A 177 1.68 7.58 2.20
CA PHE A 177 1.15 8.64 3.04
C PHE A 177 2.16 9.09 4.10
N PHE A 178 2.85 8.14 4.75
CA PHE A 178 3.90 8.45 5.73
C PHE A 178 5.12 9.12 5.12
N VAL A 179 5.47 8.83 3.86
CA VAL A 179 6.50 9.59 3.13
C VAL A 179 6.07 11.05 3.00
N ARG A 180 4.81 11.32 2.67
CA ARG A 180 4.28 12.68 2.59
C ARG A 180 4.28 13.38 3.95
N LEU A 181 3.84 12.68 5.00
CA LEU A 181 3.88 13.20 6.36
C LEU A 181 5.31 13.49 6.83
N ALA A 182 6.26 12.60 6.57
CA ALA A 182 7.65 12.79 6.93
C ALA A 182 8.25 14.04 6.26
N SER A 183 7.88 14.32 5.01
CA SER A 183 8.31 15.52 4.30
C SER A 183 7.83 16.83 4.93
N LEU A 184 6.71 16.79 5.64
CA LEU A 184 6.16 17.96 6.36
C LEU A 184 6.66 17.99 7.80
N GLU A 185 6.48 16.92 8.54
CA GLU A 185 6.82 16.80 9.96
C GLU A 185 8.32 16.99 10.26
N MET A 186 9.18 16.72 9.28
CA MET A 186 10.63 16.93 9.39
C MET A 186 11.09 18.21 8.71
N HIS A 187 10.18 19.06 8.24
CA HIS A 187 10.54 20.29 7.57
C HIS A 187 10.99 21.33 8.62
N PRO A 188 12.21 21.92 8.49
CA PRO A 188 12.75 22.83 9.52
C PRO A 188 11.94 24.12 9.71
N LEU A 189 11.17 24.53 8.72
CA LEU A 189 10.32 25.71 8.76
C LEU A 189 8.84 25.38 9.06
N ASP A 190 8.52 24.17 9.46
CA ASP A 190 7.15 23.80 9.81
C ASP A 190 6.95 23.81 11.34
N ASN A 191 6.04 24.64 11.81
CA ASN A 191 5.66 24.75 13.21
C ASN A 191 4.44 23.88 13.57
N GLU A 192 3.82 23.20 12.58
CA GLU A 192 2.68 22.33 12.81
C GLU A 192 3.14 20.93 13.23
N SER A 193 2.65 20.45 14.37
CA SER A 193 2.86 19.06 14.78
C SER A 193 1.66 18.21 14.38
N ARG A 194 1.94 17.09 13.70
CA ARG A 194 0.95 16.09 13.27
C ARG A 194 1.10 14.78 14.02
N ILE A 195 1.89 14.78 15.09
CA ILE A 195 2.19 13.57 15.87
C ILE A 195 0.92 12.94 16.49
N PRO A 196 -0.06 13.72 17.02
CA PRO A 196 -1.31 13.15 17.50
C PRO A 196 -2.07 12.40 16.42
N GLU A 197 -2.24 13.00 15.25
CA GLU A 197 -2.95 12.38 14.12
C GLU A 197 -2.18 11.18 13.56
N ILE A 198 -0.84 11.25 13.52
CA ILE A 198 0.01 10.12 13.10
C ILE A 198 -0.22 8.90 13.98
N LYS A 199 -0.36 9.12 15.29
CA LYS A 199 -0.62 8.07 16.26
C LYS A 199 -2.04 7.51 16.16
N ASP A 200 -3.03 8.38 16.23
CA ASP A 200 -4.41 7.99 16.49
C ASP A 200 -5.24 7.84 15.19
N ASP A 201 -5.10 8.78 14.22
CA ASP A 201 -5.93 8.80 13.01
C ASP A 201 -5.30 8.06 11.83
N PHE A 202 -3.96 8.06 11.75
CA PHE A 202 -3.24 7.47 10.60
C PHE A 202 -2.61 6.12 10.92
N GLY A 203 -2.69 5.68 12.17
CA GLY A 203 -2.40 4.32 12.58
C GLY A 203 -0.98 3.84 12.32
N ILE A 204 0.04 4.69 12.51
CA ILE A 204 1.44 4.32 12.26
C ILE A 204 1.88 3.08 13.06
N GLY A 205 1.19 2.81 14.17
CA GLY A 205 1.41 1.64 15.02
C GLY A 205 1.25 0.31 14.29
N TYR A 206 0.38 0.23 13.29
CA TYR A 206 0.11 -1.00 12.54
C TYR A 206 1.26 -1.42 11.61
N CYS A 207 2.20 -0.52 11.30
CA CYS A 207 3.37 -0.90 10.51
C CYS A 207 4.33 -1.77 11.34
N ASN A 208 4.60 -2.99 10.89
CA ASN A 208 5.54 -3.94 11.53
C ASN A 208 6.94 -3.96 10.89
N ILE A 209 7.29 -2.93 10.12
CA ILE A 209 8.67 -2.68 9.64
C ILE A 209 9.23 -3.81 8.75
N THR A 210 8.40 -4.40 7.88
CA THR A 210 8.83 -5.48 6.96
C THR A 210 9.68 -4.99 5.78
N ARG A 211 9.80 -3.68 5.56
CA ARG A 211 10.57 -3.03 4.49
C ARG A 211 10.10 -3.30 3.04
N CYS A 212 9.05 -4.06 2.85
CA CYS A 212 8.52 -4.35 1.51
C CYS A 212 8.22 -3.09 0.68
N CYS A 213 7.79 -2.00 1.33
CA CYS A 213 7.54 -0.71 0.68
C CYS A 213 8.83 -0.04 0.18
N THR A 214 9.94 -0.18 0.92
CA THR A 214 11.27 0.34 0.53
C THR A 214 11.80 -0.42 -0.68
N GLU A 215 11.67 -1.75 -0.71
CA GLU A 215 12.18 -2.60 -1.78
C GLU A 215 11.57 -2.30 -3.15
N VAL A 216 10.30 -1.94 -3.21
CA VAL A 216 9.58 -1.68 -4.47
C VAL A 216 9.63 -0.22 -4.91
N CYS A 217 10.26 0.67 -4.14
CA CYS A 217 10.26 2.10 -4.45
C CYS A 217 11.13 2.43 -5.67
N PRO A 218 10.55 2.87 -6.80
CA PRO A 218 11.33 3.15 -8.02
C PRO A 218 12.18 4.42 -7.91
N ALA A 219 11.90 5.28 -6.91
CA ALA A 219 12.68 6.47 -6.61
C ALA A 219 13.78 6.22 -5.57
N GLY A 220 13.92 4.99 -5.06
CA GLY A 220 14.93 4.61 -4.08
C GLY A 220 14.73 5.18 -2.68
N ILE A 221 13.53 5.68 -2.36
CA ILE A 221 13.23 6.25 -1.04
C ILE A 221 13.31 5.15 0.01
N GLN A 222 14.08 5.41 1.07
CA GLN A 222 14.18 4.53 2.24
C GLN A 222 12.96 4.72 3.15
N ILE A 223 11.77 4.31 2.64
CA ILE A 223 10.47 4.61 3.24
C ILE A 223 10.39 4.17 4.69
N THR A 224 10.86 2.94 4.97
CA THR A 224 10.82 2.40 6.32
C THR A 224 11.80 3.11 7.25
N ASP A 225 13.05 3.25 6.81
CA ASP A 225 14.13 3.71 7.68
C ASP A 225 14.12 5.22 7.87
N ASN A 226 13.84 5.99 6.81
CA ASN A 226 13.93 7.45 6.87
C ASN A 226 12.57 8.14 7.12
N ALA A 227 11.44 7.49 6.83
CA ALA A 227 10.12 8.06 7.09
C ALA A 227 9.40 7.38 8.25
N ILE A 228 9.10 6.07 8.17
CA ILE A 228 8.22 5.40 9.13
C ILE A 228 8.86 5.27 10.51
N ILE A 229 10.11 4.80 10.59
CA ILE A 229 10.81 4.63 11.88
C ILE A 229 10.93 5.97 12.61
N PRO A 230 11.47 7.06 11.99
CA PRO A 230 11.56 8.34 12.67
C PRO A 230 10.22 8.92 13.11
N LEU A 231 9.14 8.72 12.34
CA LEU A 231 7.79 9.14 12.78
C LEU A 231 7.31 8.32 13.98
N LYS A 232 7.58 7.01 14.03
CA LYS A 232 7.30 6.18 15.21
C LYS A 232 8.08 6.64 16.43
N GLU A 233 9.37 6.94 16.28
CA GLU A 233 10.23 7.44 17.35
C GLU A 233 9.72 8.78 17.90
N ARG A 234 9.27 9.69 17.02
CA ARG A 234 8.64 10.96 17.45
C ARG A 234 7.36 10.72 18.26
N VAL A 235 6.51 9.76 17.85
CA VAL A 235 5.34 9.38 18.63
C VAL A 235 5.73 8.83 20.00
N VAL A 236 6.76 7.98 20.07
CA VAL A 236 7.26 7.45 21.35
C VAL A 236 7.79 8.56 22.24
N THR A 237 8.59 9.46 21.69
CA THR A 237 9.15 10.62 22.42
C THR A 237 8.04 11.51 22.97
N GLU A 238 7.03 11.85 22.15
CA GLU A 238 5.95 12.76 22.57
C GLU A 238 5.02 12.15 23.65
N TYR A 239 4.80 10.83 23.61
CA TYR A 239 3.76 10.21 24.46
C TYR A 239 4.31 9.30 25.56
N TYR A 240 5.51 8.76 25.42
CA TYR A 240 6.02 7.68 26.27
C TYR A 240 7.41 7.94 26.85
N ASP A 241 8.08 9.06 26.51
CA ASP A 241 9.38 9.38 27.05
C ASP A 241 9.28 10.02 28.45
N PRO A 242 9.71 9.33 29.53
CA PRO A 242 9.61 9.81 30.90
C PRO A 242 10.54 10.99 31.20
N LEU A 243 11.54 11.22 30.36
CA LEU A 243 12.51 12.31 30.56
C LEU A 243 11.99 13.64 30.01
N ILE A 244 11.17 13.60 28.96
CA ILE A 244 10.62 14.78 28.30
C ILE A 244 9.36 15.26 29.01
N ASP A 245 8.43 14.37 29.33
CA ASP A 245 7.22 14.70 30.10
C ASP A 245 6.86 13.57 31.07
N PRO A 246 7.43 13.57 32.28
CA PRO A 246 7.19 12.53 33.27
C PRO A 246 5.72 12.48 33.73
N ILE A 247 5.01 13.60 33.71
CA ILE A 247 3.61 13.65 34.12
C ILE A 247 2.71 13.05 33.02
N LYS A 248 2.96 13.39 31.76
CA LYS A 248 2.23 12.88 30.60
C LYS A 248 2.48 11.38 30.44
N THR A 249 3.73 10.97 30.58
CA THR A 249 4.13 9.55 30.53
C THR A 249 3.49 8.75 31.68
N ALA A 250 3.52 9.26 32.91
CA ALA A 250 2.85 8.63 34.04
C ALA A 250 1.33 8.50 33.82
N LYS A 251 0.68 9.54 33.29
CA LYS A 251 -0.75 9.48 32.91
C LYS A 251 -1.03 8.44 31.84
N ASN A 252 -0.22 8.37 30.79
CA ASN A 252 -0.41 7.40 29.70
C ASN A 252 -0.15 5.96 30.17
N LEU A 253 0.88 5.75 30.98
CA LEU A 253 1.17 4.46 31.61
C LEU A 253 0.06 4.06 32.60
N THR A 254 -0.37 4.98 33.46
CA THR A 254 -1.44 4.69 34.45
C THR A 254 -2.79 4.50 33.79
N SER A 255 -3.13 5.25 32.74
CA SER A 255 -4.37 5.04 31.97
C SER A 255 -4.35 3.70 31.23
N GLY A 256 -3.23 3.34 30.61
CA GLY A 256 -3.06 2.04 29.96
C GLY A 256 -3.08 0.87 30.96
N VAL A 257 -2.38 1.00 32.09
CA VAL A 257 -2.40 0.02 33.17
C VAL A 257 -3.77 0.02 33.87
N LEU A 258 -4.36 1.20 34.11
CA LEU A 258 -5.67 1.31 34.74
C LEU A 258 -6.78 0.76 33.83
N SER A 259 -6.72 1.01 32.53
CA SER A 259 -7.67 0.39 31.60
C SER A 259 -7.53 -1.14 31.57
N TYR A 260 -6.30 -1.65 31.60
CA TYR A 260 -6.04 -3.08 31.70
C TYR A 260 -6.61 -3.67 33.01
N PHE A 261 -6.36 -3.00 34.16
CA PHE A 261 -6.88 -3.46 35.45
C PHE A 261 -8.36 -3.13 35.64
N THR A 262 -8.87 -1.99 35.18
CA THR A 262 -10.29 -1.63 35.32
C THR A 262 -11.16 -2.39 34.33
N GLU A 263 -10.68 -2.71 33.13
CA GLU A 263 -11.40 -3.60 32.24
C GLU A 263 -11.49 -5.02 32.78
N ASP A 264 -10.44 -5.52 33.43
CA ASP A 264 -10.46 -6.85 34.05
C ASP A 264 -11.23 -6.89 35.38
N PHE A 265 -11.13 -5.85 36.21
CA PHE A 265 -11.81 -5.83 37.53
C PHE A 265 -13.27 -5.39 37.46
N SER A 266 -13.64 -4.44 36.62
CA SER A 266 -15.04 -4.02 36.46
C SER A 266 -15.85 -5.03 35.64
N LYS A 267 -15.23 -5.74 34.70
CA LYS A 267 -15.85 -6.83 33.96
C LYS A 267 -15.84 -8.16 34.72
N GLY A 268 -14.98 -8.29 35.73
CA GLY A 268 -14.84 -9.49 36.54
C GLY A 268 -15.94 -9.70 37.60
N SER A 269 -16.69 -8.67 37.94
CA SER A 269 -17.75 -8.73 38.98
C SER A 269 -19.16 -8.98 38.42
N ASP A 270 -19.34 -8.94 37.09
CA ASP A 270 -20.64 -9.25 36.46
C ASP A 270 -20.57 -10.52 35.62
N PRO A 271 -21.17 -11.63 36.05
CA PRO A 271 -21.24 -12.87 35.31
C PRO A 271 -21.93 -12.70 33.92
N GLY A 272 -22.78 -11.67 33.77
CA GLY A 272 -23.46 -11.34 32.51
C GLY A 272 -22.51 -10.74 31.46
N ASN A 273 -21.50 -10.00 31.89
CA ASN A 273 -20.55 -9.33 30.98
C ASN A 273 -19.48 -10.30 30.44
N LYS A 274 -19.08 -11.31 31.22
CA LYS A 274 -18.25 -12.42 30.72
C LYS A 274 -18.96 -13.27 29.67
N LYS A 275 -20.28 -13.45 29.78
CA LYS A 275 -21.09 -14.09 28.75
C LYS A 275 -21.20 -13.26 27.50
N LYS A 276 -21.34 -11.91 27.63
CA LYS A 276 -21.45 -10.98 26.51
C LYS A 276 -20.12 -10.85 25.75
N ALA A 277 -18.98 -10.73 26.43
CA ALA A 277 -17.66 -10.70 25.80
C ALA A 277 -17.31 -12.04 25.12
N LYS A 278 -17.70 -13.16 25.74
CA LYS A 278 -17.53 -14.49 25.15
C LYS A 278 -18.45 -14.70 23.95
N SER A 279 -19.70 -14.20 24.01
CA SER A 279 -20.64 -14.26 22.89
C SER A 279 -20.18 -13.37 21.73
N THR A 280 -19.63 -12.19 21.99
CA THR A 280 -19.09 -11.29 20.93
C THR A 280 -17.89 -11.92 20.24
N PHE A 281 -16.97 -12.53 20.99
CA PHE A 281 -15.82 -13.22 20.42
C PHE A 281 -16.22 -14.50 19.65
N GLU A 282 -17.20 -15.24 20.15
CA GLU A 282 -17.76 -16.41 19.46
C GLU A 282 -18.56 -16.00 18.21
N GLU A 283 -19.28 -14.87 18.26
CA GLU A 283 -19.97 -14.29 17.09
C GLU A 283 -19.01 -13.75 16.03
N GLU A 284 -17.93 -13.06 16.44
CA GLU A 284 -16.89 -12.61 15.53
C GLU A 284 -16.13 -13.78 14.90
N ARG A 285 -15.86 -14.81 15.68
CA ARG A 285 -15.24 -16.05 15.19
C ARG A 285 -16.16 -16.78 14.22
N SER A 286 -17.46 -16.87 14.54
CA SER A 286 -18.47 -17.48 13.67
C SER A 286 -18.62 -16.71 12.37
N ARG A 287 -18.67 -15.36 12.42
CA ARG A 287 -18.68 -14.49 11.22
C ARG A 287 -17.42 -14.66 10.37
N ALA A 288 -16.25 -14.77 11.01
CA ALA A 288 -15.00 -15.01 10.30
C ALA A 288 -14.94 -16.41 9.66
N GLU A 289 -15.50 -17.42 10.33
CA GLU A 289 -15.63 -18.79 9.78
C GLU A 289 -16.66 -18.84 8.64
N GLU A 290 -17.78 -18.14 8.75
CA GLU A 290 -18.77 -18.00 7.69
C GLU A 290 -18.22 -17.23 6.49
N ALA A 291 -17.49 -16.14 6.71
CA ALA A 291 -16.82 -15.39 5.67
C ALA A 291 -15.79 -16.25 4.92
N ARG A 292 -14.98 -17.04 5.64
CA ARG A 292 -14.04 -18.00 5.03
C ARG A 292 -14.74 -19.11 4.26
N LYS A 293 -15.88 -19.59 4.75
CA LYS A 293 -16.69 -20.60 4.06
C LYS A 293 -17.30 -20.06 2.77
N MET A 294 -17.84 -18.85 2.83
CA MET A 294 -18.38 -18.15 1.66
C MET A 294 -17.28 -17.85 0.64
N ASP A 295 -16.08 -17.49 1.08
CA ASP A 295 -14.94 -17.22 0.19
C ASP A 295 -14.42 -18.52 -0.46
N SER A 296 -14.40 -19.61 0.30
CA SER A 296 -14.07 -20.95 -0.20
C SER A 296 -15.10 -21.46 -1.22
N GLU A 297 -16.39 -21.26 -0.96
CA GLU A 297 -17.49 -21.61 -1.87
C GLU A 297 -17.49 -20.74 -3.14
N ARG A 298 -17.19 -19.42 -3.00
CA ARG A 298 -16.99 -18.51 -4.12
C ARG A 298 -15.81 -18.96 -4.99
N THR A 299 -14.70 -19.29 -4.34
CA THR A 299 -13.48 -19.76 -5.02
C THR A 299 -13.72 -21.09 -5.73
N GLU A 300 -14.47 -22.01 -5.13
CA GLU A 300 -14.83 -23.28 -5.72
C GLU A 300 -15.86 -23.14 -6.87
N LYS A 301 -16.83 -22.23 -6.71
CA LYS A 301 -17.78 -21.87 -7.78
C LYS A 301 -17.06 -21.21 -8.96
N ALA A 302 -16.12 -20.30 -8.69
CA ALA A 302 -15.25 -19.72 -9.71
C ALA A 302 -14.43 -20.79 -10.43
N ARG A 303 -13.78 -21.72 -9.70
CA ARG A 303 -13.03 -22.84 -10.26
C ARG A 303 -13.89 -23.81 -11.10
N LYS A 304 -15.13 -24.08 -10.68
CA LYS A 304 -16.06 -24.93 -11.46
C LYS A 304 -16.51 -24.25 -12.75
N ARG A 305 -16.77 -22.93 -12.73
CA ARG A 305 -17.06 -22.15 -13.93
C ARG A 305 -15.89 -22.13 -14.92
N PHE A 306 -14.64 -22.02 -14.41
CA PHE A 306 -13.42 -22.09 -15.23
C PHE A 306 -13.14 -23.46 -15.85
N ARG A 307 -13.76 -24.54 -15.34
CA ARG A 307 -13.57 -25.90 -15.87
C ARG A 307 -14.67 -26.34 -16.85
N SER A 308 -15.75 -25.56 -16.96
CA SER A 308 -16.90 -25.87 -17.83
C SER A 308 -16.95 -25.03 -19.11
N GLU A 309 -15.96 -24.16 -19.33
CA GLU A 309 -15.67 -23.44 -20.57
C GLU A 309 -14.29 -23.89 -21.14
#